data_9a8f313387735f688b5714d02c655f9b
#
_entry.id   9a8f313387735f688b5714d02c655f9b
#
_cell.length_a   1.000
_cell.length_b   1.000
_cell.length_c   1.000
_cell.angle_alpha   90.00
_cell.angle_beta   90.00
_cell.angle_gamma   90.00
#
_symmetry.space_group_name_H-M   'P 1'
#
loop_
_entity.id
_entity.type
_entity.pdbx_description
1 polymer ?
#
loop_
_entity_poly.entity_id
_entity_poly.type
_entity_poly.pdbx_seq_one_letter_code
_entity_poly.pdbx_strand_id
1 'polypeptide(L)'
;MKSSNGAFFSAEDADSEGVEGKFYLWSKVEVIEILGIESGELACTYWDIKENGNFEGSSIPNRSRSDQDVAKDFRITVEELQDQLRIARKKLMAVRTKRIRPLLDNKVLTSWNALMISAFARAARVFGDSSFEKTAERAAAFIFKNLKDESGRLLRRWCDGEARYPAYLCDYAQMTMACLDLYETTYDPVWFRKGCELSNEIKRLFRNKNGPFYDTGIDGEVLLTRNAEGYDGVEPSGNSSVTNVFLRLNSYGLESEFFEDAQRVFRCFSPMFNQAGISFCSMLSGLHFSLSGPKEVVISGRRGDAETEALLSEIRKEFHPNTVTAFLEDGDNKLTEEIIPLASGRPMLNGRATAYVCQNQACRLPVHTVEELRELLDSSYFQN
;
A
#
# COMPACT_ATOMS: atom_id res chain seq x y z
N MET A 1 7.63 -5.85 -13.89
CA MET A 1 8.87 -5.63 -13.10
C MET A 1 8.98 -6.52 -11.84
N LYS A 2 8.21 -7.61 -11.73
CA LYS A 2 8.32 -8.57 -10.62
C LYS A 2 9.47 -9.55 -10.90
N SER A 3 10.36 -9.74 -9.94
CA SER A 3 11.45 -10.72 -10.02
C SER A 3 10.90 -12.16 -9.85
N SER A 4 11.67 -13.15 -10.30
CA SER A 4 11.35 -14.57 -10.06
C SER A 4 11.30 -14.92 -8.56
N ASN A 5 12.04 -14.18 -7.73
CA ASN A 5 12.12 -14.38 -6.28
C ASN A 5 11.01 -13.65 -5.50
N GLY A 6 10.13 -12.90 -6.20
CA GLY A 6 8.95 -12.27 -5.63
C GLY A 6 9.08 -10.78 -5.31
N ALA A 7 10.29 -10.22 -5.27
CA ALA A 7 10.50 -8.78 -5.10
C ALA A 7 10.15 -7.99 -6.39
N PHE A 8 10.10 -6.67 -6.28
CA PHE A 8 9.87 -5.77 -7.40
C PHE A 8 11.14 -5.00 -7.75
N PHE A 9 11.48 -4.99 -9.03
CA PHE A 9 12.57 -4.18 -9.58
C PHE A 9 12.18 -2.71 -9.63
N SER A 10 13.19 -1.81 -9.66
CA SER A 10 12.97 -0.37 -9.48
C SER A 10 12.39 0.30 -10.71
N ALA A 11 12.92 0.09 -11.90
CA ALA A 11 12.50 0.80 -13.10
C ALA A 11 12.79 0.02 -14.40
N GLU A 12 12.12 0.41 -15.47
CA GLU A 12 12.55 0.17 -16.85
C GLU A 12 12.89 1.54 -17.46
N ASP A 13 13.89 1.57 -18.35
CA ASP A 13 14.27 2.80 -19.07
C ASP A 13 13.08 3.34 -19.87
N ALA A 14 13.01 4.63 -20.07
CA ALA A 14 12.05 5.25 -20.98
C ALA A 14 12.34 4.86 -22.44
N ASP A 15 13.63 4.64 -22.74
CA ASP A 15 14.10 4.37 -24.10
C ASP A 15 14.17 2.87 -24.40
N SER A 16 13.84 2.55 -25.64
CA SER A 16 14.17 1.28 -26.27
C SER A 16 14.83 1.58 -27.61
N GLU A 17 16.02 0.97 -27.85
CA GLU A 17 16.79 1.20 -29.06
C GLU A 17 17.12 2.70 -29.33
N GLY A 18 17.31 3.48 -28.25
CA GLY A 18 17.62 4.91 -28.32
C GLY A 18 16.44 5.80 -28.71
N VAL A 19 15.21 5.30 -28.62
CA VAL A 19 13.99 6.08 -28.90
C VAL A 19 13.06 5.98 -27.70
N GLU A 20 12.63 7.13 -27.18
CA GLU A 20 11.74 7.22 -26.03
C GLU A 20 10.38 6.59 -26.34
N GLY A 21 9.91 5.77 -25.44
CA GLY A 21 8.60 5.13 -25.52
C GLY A 21 8.44 4.03 -26.59
N LYS A 22 9.41 3.79 -27.47
CA LYS A 22 9.29 2.90 -28.64
C LYS A 22 8.64 1.55 -28.33
N PHE A 23 8.97 0.95 -27.20
CA PHE A 23 8.39 -0.33 -26.79
C PHE A 23 6.89 -0.28 -26.56
N TYR A 24 6.35 0.85 -26.09
CA TYR A 24 4.96 1.01 -25.65
C TYR A 24 4.08 1.75 -26.67
N LEU A 25 4.68 2.51 -27.59
CA LEU A 25 3.98 3.32 -28.58
C LEU A 25 3.37 2.46 -29.69
N TRP A 26 2.30 2.99 -30.30
CA TRP A 26 1.61 2.38 -31.43
C TRP A 26 1.28 3.43 -32.49
N SER A 27 1.44 3.07 -33.77
CA SER A 27 0.85 3.82 -34.86
C SER A 27 -0.51 3.22 -35.24
N LYS A 28 -1.40 4.04 -35.78
CA LYS A 28 -2.71 3.56 -36.29
C LYS A 28 -2.55 2.50 -37.36
N VAL A 29 -1.59 2.70 -38.27
CA VAL A 29 -1.27 1.75 -39.35
C VAL A 29 -0.90 0.38 -38.79
N GLU A 30 0.04 0.35 -37.83
CA GLU A 30 0.47 -0.90 -37.21
C GLU A 30 -0.68 -1.64 -36.51
N VAL A 31 -1.56 -0.91 -35.81
CA VAL A 31 -2.72 -1.53 -35.13
C VAL A 31 -3.68 -2.13 -36.14
N ILE A 32 -3.95 -1.43 -37.27
CA ILE A 32 -4.83 -1.95 -38.33
C ILE A 32 -4.21 -3.17 -39.04
N GLU A 33 -2.91 -3.16 -39.30
CA GLU A 33 -2.21 -4.32 -39.89
C GLU A 33 -2.31 -5.57 -39.01
N ILE A 34 -2.21 -5.42 -37.68
CA ILE A 34 -2.27 -6.54 -36.73
C ILE A 34 -3.69 -7.07 -36.53
N LEU A 35 -4.67 -6.18 -36.44
CA LEU A 35 -6.03 -6.51 -36.05
C LEU A 35 -7.00 -6.71 -37.22
N GLY A 36 -6.65 -6.16 -38.39
CA GLY A 36 -7.55 -5.96 -39.53
C GLY A 36 -8.31 -4.64 -39.41
N ILE A 37 -8.89 -4.19 -40.53
CA ILE A 37 -9.50 -2.85 -40.66
C ILE A 37 -10.57 -2.62 -39.58
N GLU A 38 -11.57 -3.51 -39.51
CA GLU A 38 -12.73 -3.32 -38.61
C GLU A 38 -12.35 -3.32 -37.13
N SER A 39 -11.65 -4.36 -36.69
CA SER A 39 -11.19 -4.46 -35.30
C SER A 39 -10.11 -3.42 -34.96
N GLY A 40 -9.31 -3.04 -35.95
CA GLY A 40 -8.26 -2.01 -35.79
C GLY A 40 -8.86 -0.63 -35.60
N GLU A 41 -9.85 -0.22 -36.40
CA GLU A 41 -10.54 1.07 -36.24
C GLU A 41 -11.28 1.14 -34.90
N LEU A 42 -11.93 0.06 -34.47
CA LEU A 42 -12.58 -0.01 -33.17
C LEU A 42 -11.54 0.17 -32.03
N ALA A 43 -10.43 -0.56 -32.10
CA ALA A 43 -9.35 -0.48 -31.12
C ALA A 43 -8.69 0.92 -31.09
N CYS A 44 -8.42 1.50 -32.25
CA CYS A 44 -7.87 2.84 -32.37
C CYS A 44 -8.81 3.90 -31.81
N THR A 45 -10.12 3.79 -32.07
CA THR A 45 -11.13 4.69 -31.52
C THR A 45 -11.21 4.58 -30.00
N TYR A 46 -11.17 3.35 -29.46
CA TYR A 46 -11.27 3.11 -28.03
C TYR A 46 -10.02 3.56 -27.26
N TRP A 47 -8.82 3.32 -27.82
CA TRP A 47 -7.55 3.69 -27.19
C TRP A 47 -6.96 5.00 -27.69
N ASP A 48 -7.76 5.82 -28.38
CA ASP A 48 -7.37 7.15 -28.90
C ASP A 48 -6.08 7.13 -29.73
N ILE A 49 -5.88 6.09 -30.54
CA ILE A 49 -4.72 5.94 -31.43
C ILE A 49 -5.04 6.62 -32.76
N LYS A 50 -4.33 7.74 -33.04
CA LYS A 50 -4.57 8.64 -34.18
C LYS A 50 -3.48 8.53 -35.23
N GLU A 51 -3.78 9.00 -36.45
CA GLU A 51 -2.80 9.03 -37.56
C GLU A 51 -1.56 9.86 -37.23
N ASN A 52 -1.75 11.03 -36.63
CA ASN A 52 -0.66 11.93 -36.25
C ASN A 52 -0.11 11.64 -34.85
N GLY A 53 -0.71 10.65 -34.13
CA GLY A 53 -0.32 10.32 -32.77
C GLY A 53 -0.57 11.43 -31.75
N ASN A 54 -0.16 11.16 -30.53
CA ASN A 54 -0.12 12.11 -29.40
C ASN A 54 1.27 12.21 -28.77
N PHE A 55 2.25 11.50 -29.36
CA PHE A 55 3.64 11.48 -28.91
C PHE A 55 4.55 11.17 -30.11
N GLU A 56 5.31 12.16 -30.61
CA GLU A 56 6.31 12.05 -31.70
C GLU A 56 5.85 11.26 -32.94
N GLY A 57 4.62 11.49 -33.40
CA GLY A 57 4.05 10.81 -34.58
C GLY A 57 3.49 9.41 -34.32
N SER A 58 3.58 8.91 -33.10
CA SER A 58 2.96 7.67 -32.59
C SER A 58 1.97 7.97 -31.47
N SER A 59 1.26 6.99 -31.00
CA SER A 59 0.28 7.15 -29.91
C SER A 59 0.67 6.40 -28.66
N ILE A 60 0.61 7.11 -27.53
CA ILE A 60 0.45 6.51 -26.21
C ILE A 60 -1.03 6.15 -26.09
N PRO A 61 -1.41 4.85 -26.04
CA PRO A 61 -2.81 4.46 -25.89
C PRO A 61 -3.40 5.04 -24.61
N ASN A 62 -4.52 5.70 -24.73
CA ASN A 62 -5.26 6.25 -23.60
C ASN A 62 -6.75 6.05 -23.79
N ARG A 63 -7.54 6.34 -22.76
CA ARG A 63 -8.99 6.20 -22.80
C ARG A 63 -9.64 7.56 -22.60
N SER A 64 -10.10 8.16 -23.69
CA SER A 64 -10.75 9.47 -23.69
C SER A 64 -12.28 9.39 -23.75
N ARG A 65 -12.86 8.21 -24.04
CA ARG A 65 -14.30 8.02 -24.26
C ARG A 65 -14.87 6.87 -23.40
N SER A 66 -16.17 6.93 -23.13
CA SER A 66 -16.86 5.87 -22.39
C SER A 66 -17.10 4.61 -23.28
N ASP A 67 -17.31 3.45 -22.65
CA ASP A 67 -17.67 2.21 -23.37
C ASP A 67 -18.95 2.38 -24.14
N GLN A 68 -19.94 3.07 -23.55
CA GLN A 68 -21.24 3.33 -24.15
C GLN A 68 -21.13 4.17 -25.44
N ASP A 69 -20.30 5.21 -25.43
CA ASP A 69 -20.11 6.08 -26.60
C ASP A 69 -19.43 5.33 -27.76
N VAL A 70 -18.39 4.54 -27.45
CA VAL A 70 -17.70 3.76 -28.47
C VAL A 70 -18.60 2.64 -29.01
N ALA A 71 -19.28 1.90 -28.14
CA ALA A 71 -20.23 0.84 -28.56
C ALA A 71 -21.32 1.41 -29.47
N LYS A 72 -21.87 2.58 -29.16
CA LYS A 72 -22.88 3.26 -29.98
C LYS A 72 -22.35 3.62 -31.36
N ASP A 73 -21.13 4.14 -31.47
CA ASP A 73 -20.53 4.51 -32.77
C ASP A 73 -20.37 3.28 -33.69
N PHE A 74 -19.99 2.16 -33.10
CA PHE A 74 -19.82 0.89 -33.85
C PHE A 74 -21.09 0.03 -33.95
N ARG A 75 -22.20 0.49 -33.36
CA ARG A 75 -23.52 -0.19 -33.35
C ARG A 75 -23.47 -1.62 -32.79
N ILE A 76 -22.72 -1.76 -31.70
CA ILE A 76 -22.57 -3.03 -30.96
C ILE A 76 -22.96 -2.82 -29.49
N THR A 77 -23.15 -3.92 -28.75
CA THR A 77 -23.35 -3.85 -27.29
C THR A 77 -22.04 -3.57 -26.56
N VAL A 78 -22.12 -3.15 -25.30
CA VAL A 78 -20.93 -2.96 -24.46
C VAL A 78 -20.21 -4.30 -24.21
N GLU A 79 -20.94 -5.39 -24.07
CA GLU A 79 -20.38 -6.74 -23.94
C GLU A 79 -19.58 -7.14 -25.18
N GLU A 80 -20.13 -6.94 -26.37
CA GLU A 80 -19.45 -7.22 -27.65
C GLU A 80 -18.19 -6.35 -27.79
N LEU A 81 -18.27 -5.07 -27.41
CA LEU A 81 -17.11 -4.18 -27.39
C LEU A 81 -16.00 -4.73 -26.49
N GLN A 82 -16.32 -5.09 -25.25
CA GLN A 82 -15.33 -5.60 -24.30
C GLN A 82 -14.70 -6.92 -24.76
N ASP A 83 -15.47 -7.80 -25.38
CA ASP A 83 -14.95 -9.06 -25.95
C ASP A 83 -14.00 -8.81 -27.12
N GLN A 84 -14.34 -7.89 -28.05
CA GLN A 84 -13.47 -7.51 -29.15
C GLN A 84 -12.18 -6.86 -28.64
N LEU A 85 -12.27 -5.96 -27.67
CA LEU A 85 -11.10 -5.31 -27.05
C LEU A 85 -10.21 -6.32 -26.30
N ARG A 86 -10.80 -7.33 -25.67
CA ARG A 86 -10.04 -8.40 -25.01
C ARG A 86 -9.21 -9.21 -26.02
N ILE A 87 -9.79 -9.52 -27.20
CA ILE A 87 -9.09 -10.19 -28.29
C ILE A 87 -8.00 -9.28 -28.88
N ALA A 88 -8.32 -8.02 -29.16
CA ALA A 88 -7.39 -7.03 -29.69
C ALA A 88 -6.18 -6.86 -28.76
N ARG A 89 -6.41 -6.69 -27.44
CA ARG A 89 -5.35 -6.57 -26.43
C ARG A 89 -4.40 -7.77 -26.44
N LYS A 90 -4.93 -8.99 -26.55
CA LYS A 90 -4.10 -10.21 -26.63
C LYS A 90 -3.20 -10.20 -27.85
N LYS A 91 -3.72 -9.84 -29.02
CA LYS A 91 -2.96 -9.78 -30.28
C LYS A 91 -1.87 -8.70 -30.21
N LEU A 92 -2.21 -7.49 -29.80
CA LEU A 92 -1.24 -6.39 -29.63
C LEU A 92 -0.15 -6.73 -28.59
N MET A 93 -0.54 -7.33 -27.47
CA MET A 93 0.44 -7.78 -26.45
C MET A 93 1.40 -8.83 -27.02
N ALA A 94 0.91 -9.78 -27.82
CA ALA A 94 1.76 -10.80 -28.45
C ALA A 94 2.76 -10.21 -29.45
N VAL A 95 2.41 -9.11 -30.12
CA VAL A 95 3.35 -8.37 -30.97
C VAL A 95 4.33 -7.57 -30.13
N ARG A 96 3.85 -6.81 -29.13
CA ARG A 96 4.70 -6.01 -28.26
C ARG A 96 5.76 -6.82 -27.53
N THR A 97 5.42 -8.02 -27.07
CA THR A 97 6.39 -8.90 -26.37
C THR A 97 7.56 -9.35 -27.24
N LYS A 98 7.48 -9.20 -28.56
CA LYS A 98 8.57 -9.50 -29.49
C LYS A 98 9.48 -8.30 -29.76
N ARG A 99 9.07 -7.08 -29.35
CA ARG A 99 9.90 -5.89 -29.47
C ARG A 99 11.05 -5.95 -28.47
N ILE A 100 12.13 -5.23 -28.76
CA ILE A 100 13.26 -5.07 -27.83
C ILE A 100 12.78 -4.28 -26.61
N ARG A 101 12.89 -4.90 -25.44
CA ARG A 101 12.47 -4.26 -24.19
C ARG A 101 13.44 -3.15 -23.78
N PRO A 102 12.94 -2.12 -23.09
CA PRO A 102 13.78 -1.15 -22.40
C PRO A 102 14.73 -1.84 -21.41
N LEU A 103 15.84 -1.17 -21.10
CA LEU A 103 16.78 -1.65 -20.10
C LEU A 103 16.12 -1.72 -18.72
N LEU A 104 16.22 -2.87 -18.08
CA LEU A 104 15.67 -3.07 -16.74
C LEU A 104 16.68 -2.65 -15.68
N ASP A 105 16.33 -1.70 -14.83
CA ASP A 105 17.01 -1.45 -13.57
C ASP A 105 16.58 -2.50 -12.55
N ASN A 106 17.37 -3.54 -12.38
CA ASN A 106 17.08 -4.71 -11.55
C ASN A 106 17.36 -4.50 -10.05
N LYS A 107 17.57 -3.27 -9.62
CA LYS A 107 17.68 -2.96 -8.19
C LYS A 107 16.35 -3.24 -7.47
N VAL A 108 16.42 -3.85 -6.31
CA VAL A 108 15.32 -4.00 -5.37
C VAL A 108 15.55 -2.98 -4.25
N LEU A 109 14.73 -1.94 -4.19
CA LEU A 109 14.78 -0.90 -3.17
C LEU A 109 13.80 -1.21 -2.04
N THR A 110 14.24 -1.11 -0.79
CA THR A 110 13.45 -1.48 0.38
C THR A 110 12.17 -0.64 0.49
N SER A 111 12.26 0.70 0.42
CA SER A 111 11.09 1.59 0.51
C SER A 111 10.09 1.35 -0.61
N TRP A 112 10.54 1.21 -1.86
CA TRP A 112 9.64 0.99 -2.99
C TRP A 112 8.97 -0.39 -2.96
N ASN A 113 9.68 -1.41 -2.52
CA ASN A 113 9.06 -2.71 -2.27
C ASN A 113 8.06 -2.66 -1.13
N ALA A 114 8.34 -1.92 -0.07
CA ALA A 114 7.41 -1.73 1.03
C ALA A 114 6.09 -1.05 0.58
N LEU A 115 6.18 -0.01 -0.25
CA LEU A 115 5.00 0.62 -0.88
C LEU A 115 4.21 -0.39 -1.73
N MET A 116 4.88 -1.22 -2.52
CA MET A 116 4.22 -2.28 -3.30
C MET A 116 3.59 -3.35 -2.40
N ILE A 117 4.26 -3.76 -1.32
CA ILE A 117 3.72 -4.72 -0.35
C ILE A 117 2.43 -4.17 0.26
N SER A 118 2.42 -2.91 0.72
CA SER A 118 1.22 -2.24 1.23
C SER A 118 0.10 -2.20 0.19
N ALA A 119 0.42 -1.84 -1.05
CA ALA A 119 -0.56 -1.79 -2.14
C ALA A 119 -1.19 -3.16 -2.42
N PHE A 120 -0.39 -4.21 -2.52
CA PHE A 120 -0.87 -5.58 -2.73
C PHE A 120 -1.65 -6.13 -1.53
N ALA A 121 -1.22 -5.85 -0.30
CA ALA A 121 -1.94 -6.25 0.92
C ALA A 121 -3.34 -5.61 0.96
N ARG A 122 -3.43 -4.31 0.69
CA ARG A 122 -4.71 -3.58 0.60
C ARG A 122 -5.57 -4.08 -0.56
N ALA A 123 -4.98 -4.33 -1.73
CA ALA A 123 -5.70 -4.90 -2.87
C ALA A 123 -6.32 -6.27 -2.55
N ALA A 124 -5.59 -7.13 -1.81
CA ALA A 124 -6.13 -8.41 -1.36
C ALA A 124 -7.40 -8.24 -0.52
N ARG A 125 -7.41 -7.26 0.40
CA ARG A 125 -8.59 -6.97 1.23
C ARG A 125 -9.78 -6.45 0.41
N VAL A 126 -9.51 -5.52 -0.52
CA VAL A 126 -10.56 -4.85 -1.30
C VAL A 126 -11.16 -5.77 -2.37
N PHE A 127 -10.32 -6.53 -3.07
CA PHE A 127 -10.77 -7.39 -4.17
C PHE A 127 -11.08 -8.83 -3.75
N GLY A 128 -10.74 -9.25 -2.54
CA GLY A 128 -10.92 -10.62 -2.07
C GLY A 128 -10.06 -11.65 -2.81
N ASP A 129 -8.99 -11.23 -3.49
CA ASP A 129 -8.12 -12.09 -4.28
C ASP A 129 -6.82 -12.42 -3.52
N SER A 130 -6.73 -13.66 -3.06
CA SER A 130 -5.56 -14.17 -2.32
C SER A 130 -4.25 -14.16 -3.13
N SER A 131 -4.29 -13.96 -4.44
CA SER A 131 -3.07 -13.85 -5.25
C SER A 131 -2.30 -12.56 -4.94
N PHE A 132 -3.00 -11.49 -4.57
CA PHE A 132 -2.40 -10.24 -4.10
C PHE A 132 -1.73 -10.42 -2.74
N GLU A 133 -2.39 -11.09 -1.79
CA GLU A 133 -1.83 -11.42 -0.47
C GLU A 133 -0.51 -12.19 -0.60
N LYS A 134 -0.54 -13.32 -1.33
CA LYS A 134 0.66 -14.13 -1.60
C LYS A 134 1.78 -13.34 -2.27
N THR A 135 1.44 -12.36 -3.10
CA THR A 135 2.44 -11.51 -3.75
C THR A 135 3.07 -10.55 -2.74
N ALA A 136 2.29 -9.94 -1.85
CA ALA A 136 2.77 -9.08 -0.78
C ALA A 136 3.68 -9.86 0.21
N GLU A 137 3.24 -11.03 0.66
CA GLU A 137 4.01 -11.87 1.58
C GLU A 137 5.36 -12.31 0.99
N ARG A 138 5.38 -12.73 -0.29
CA ARG A 138 6.64 -13.11 -0.96
C ARG A 138 7.61 -11.95 -1.06
N ALA A 139 7.13 -10.75 -1.38
CA ALA A 139 7.97 -9.57 -1.45
C ALA A 139 8.51 -9.19 -0.06
N ALA A 140 7.68 -9.22 0.98
CA ALA A 140 8.10 -8.98 2.36
C ALA A 140 9.12 -10.02 2.84
N ALA A 141 8.87 -11.31 2.58
CA ALA A 141 9.81 -12.38 2.90
C ALA A 141 11.17 -12.20 2.21
N PHE A 142 11.16 -11.75 0.94
CA PHE A 142 12.40 -11.44 0.21
C PHE A 142 13.20 -10.35 0.91
N ILE A 143 12.56 -9.23 1.28
CA ILE A 143 13.21 -8.09 1.96
C ILE A 143 13.82 -8.57 3.29
N PHE A 144 13.05 -9.23 4.15
CA PHE A 144 13.53 -9.68 5.46
C PHE A 144 14.65 -10.71 5.38
N LYS A 145 14.69 -11.51 4.31
CA LYS A 145 15.72 -12.53 4.09
C LYS A 145 17.01 -11.97 3.50
N ASN A 146 16.92 -11.02 2.56
CA ASN A 146 18.05 -10.65 1.71
C ASN A 146 18.56 -9.22 1.96
N LEU A 147 17.78 -8.33 2.57
CA LEU A 147 18.15 -6.94 2.81
C LEU A 147 18.38 -6.65 4.31
N LYS A 148 19.06 -7.57 4.98
CA LYS A 148 19.61 -7.36 6.32
C LYS A 148 21.09 -7.73 6.32
N ASP A 149 21.89 -6.97 7.06
CA ASP A 149 23.27 -7.33 7.35
C ASP A 149 23.36 -8.36 8.51
N GLU A 150 24.57 -8.76 8.85
CA GLU A 150 24.85 -9.75 9.91
C GLU A 150 24.37 -9.28 11.29
N SER A 151 24.27 -7.96 11.53
CA SER A 151 23.76 -7.37 12.76
C SER A 151 22.22 -7.29 12.81
N GLY A 152 21.52 -7.61 11.70
CA GLY A 152 20.09 -7.45 11.52
C GLY A 152 19.66 -6.06 11.08
N ARG A 153 20.61 -5.14 10.78
CA ARG A 153 20.37 -3.81 10.25
C ARG A 153 19.75 -3.89 8.86
N LEU A 154 18.61 -3.23 8.64
CA LEU A 154 17.98 -3.19 7.33
C LEU A 154 18.86 -2.43 6.33
N LEU A 155 18.95 -2.97 5.11
CA LEU A 155 19.70 -2.39 4.00
C LEU A 155 18.76 -1.79 2.95
N ARG A 156 19.26 -0.78 2.23
CA ARG A 156 18.45 0.01 1.29
C ARG A 156 18.23 -0.70 -0.03
N ARG A 157 19.26 -1.37 -0.57
CA ARG A 157 19.26 -1.88 -1.94
C ARG A 157 19.82 -3.30 -2.03
N TRP A 158 19.14 -4.16 -2.79
CA TRP A 158 19.66 -5.44 -3.28
C TRP A 158 19.76 -5.40 -4.80
N CYS A 159 20.85 -5.94 -5.37
CA CYS A 159 21.07 -6.04 -6.81
C CYS A 159 22.09 -7.16 -7.07
N ASP A 160 21.83 -8.04 -8.04
CA ASP A 160 22.74 -9.08 -8.50
C ASP A 160 23.33 -9.96 -7.38
N GLY A 161 22.49 -10.32 -6.40
CA GLY A 161 22.89 -11.19 -5.29
C GLY A 161 23.49 -10.46 -4.08
N GLU A 162 23.64 -9.15 -4.12
CA GLU A 162 24.29 -8.36 -3.08
C GLU A 162 23.35 -7.28 -2.51
N ALA A 163 23.27 -7.21 -1.17
CA ALA A 163 22.61 -6.14 -0.45
C ALA A 163 23.62 -5.10 0.03
N ARG A 164 23.32 -3.81 -0.17
CA ARG A 164 24.23 -2.70 0.19
C ARG A 164 23.48 -1.53 0.78
N TYR A 165 24.21 -0.70 1.47
CA TYR A 165 23.89 0.58 2.08
C TYR A 165 22.90 0.45 3.25
N PRO A 166 23.22 1.02 4.42
CA PRO A 166 22.28 1.13 5.53
C PRO A 166 20.98 1.81 5.09
N ALA A 167 19.85 1.20 5.43
CA ALA A 167 18.55 1.75 5.10
C ALA A 167 18.31 3.09 5.81
N TYR A 168 17.59 3.98 5.15
CA TYR A 168 17.19 5.30 5.66
C TYR A 168 15.88 5.23 6.43
N LEU A 169 15.46 6.36 6.99
CA LEU A 169 14.19 6.48 7.72
C LEU A 169 12.99 6.01 6.88
N CYS A 170 12.91 6.44 5.60
CA CYS A 170 11.83 6.05 4.71
C CYS A 170 11.75 4.54 4.49
N ASP A 171 12.89 3.85 4.37
CA ASP A 171 12.94 2.39 4.20
C ASP A 171 12.32 1.67 5.43
N TYR A 172 12.69 2.09 6.63
CA TYR A 172 12.15 1.55 7.88
C TYR A 172 10.67 1.87 8.04
N ALA A 173 10.28 3.13 7.84
CA ALA A 173 8.91 3.58 8.05
C ALA A 173 7.94 2.91 7.05
N GLN A 174 8.29 2.88 5.77
CA GLN A 174 7.48 2.20 4.76
C GLN A 174 7.40 0.69 5.00
N MET A 175 8.51 0.05 5.41
CA MET A 175 8.49 -1.39 5.71
C MET A 175 7.66 -1.71 6.96
N THR A 176 7.66 -0.81 7.96
CA THR A 176 6.77 -0.93 9.11
C THR A 176 5.31 -0.82 8.69
N MET A 177 4.97 0.16 7.83
CA MET A 177 3.63 0.31 7.27
C MET A 177 3.19 -0.95 6.54
N ALA A 178 4.08 -1.51 5.70
CA ALA A 178 3.83 -2.74 4.96
C ALA A 178 3.56 -3.94 5.89
N CYS A 179 4.27 -4.03 7.01
CA CYS A 179 4.02 -5.05 8.02
C CYS A 179 2.64 -4.91 8.68
N LEU A 180 2.23 -3.68 9.02
CA LEU A 180 0.89 -3.43 9.58
C LEU A 180 -0.21 -3.72 8.56
N ASP A 181 -0.02 -3.36 7.28
CA ASP A 181 -0.99 -3.66 6.22
C ASP A 181 -1.08 -5.16 5.93
N LEU A 182 0.04 -5.91 5.98
CA LEU A 182 0.04 -7.37 5.91
C LEU A 182 -0.67 -7.99 7.12
N TYR A 183 -0.42 -7.49 8.34
CA TYR A 183 -1.13 -7.95 9.52
C TYR A 183 -2.65 -7.80 9.36
N GLU A 184 -3.15 -6.62 9.00
CA GLU A 184 -4.58 -6.39 8.79
C GLU A 184 -5.19 -7.19 7.62
N THR A 185 -4.34 -7.70 6.71
CA THR A 185 -4.78 -8.55 5.60
C THR A 185 -4.88 -10.01 6.01
N THR A 186 -3.85 -10.52 6.67
CA THR A 186 -3.70 -11.94 7.02
C THR A 186 -4.13 -12.25 8.46
N TYR A 187 -4.10 -11.23 9.32
CA TYR A 187 -4.17 -11.35 10.78
C TYR A 187 -3.14 -12.32 11.37
N ASP A 188 -2.01 -12.52 10.67
CA ASP A 188 -0.87 -13.24 11.23
C ASP A 188 -0.07 -12.29 12.14
N PRO A 189 -0.02 -12.54 13.46
CA PRO A 189 0.66 -11.66 14.43
C PRO A 189 2.17 -11.56 14.19
N VAL A 190 2.77 -12.45 13.41
CA VAL A 190 4.18 -12.37 13.03
C VAL A 190 4.48 -11.08 12.26
N TRP A 191 3.58 -10.63 11.40
CA TRP A 191 3.74 -9.35 10.69
C TRP A 191 3.67 -8.15 11.62
N PHE A 192 2.74 -8.16 12.57
CA PHE A 192 2.64 -7.10 13.58
C PHE A 192 3.91 -7.00 14.42
N ARG A 193 4.44 -8.15 14.91
CA ARG A 193 5.70 -8.19 15.65
C ARG A 193 6.86 -7.61 14.86
N LYS A 194 6.99 -7.95 13.55
CA LYS A 194 8.01 -7.37 12.67
C LYS A 194 7.85 -5.84 12.54
N GLY A 195 6.63 -5.35 12.47
CA GLY A 195 6.35 -3.92 12.51
C GLY A 195 6.82 -3.24 13.79
N CYS A 196 6.56 -3.85 14.94
CA CYS A 196 7.03 -3.35 16.24
C CYS A 196 8.58 -3.35 16.33
N GLU A 197 9.24 -4.42 15.87
CA GLU A 197 10.70 -4.50 15.82
C GLU A 197 11.30 -3.35 14.99
N LEU A 198 10.76 -3.10 13.79
CA LEU A 198 11.21 -2.00 12.93
C LEU A 198 10.93 -0.63 13.54
N SER A 199 9.81 -0.45 14.24
CA SER A 199 9.47 0.80 14.93
C SER A 199 10.42 1.11 16.06
N ASN A 200 10.84 0.11 16.81
CA ASN A 200 11.88 0.26 17.83
C ASN A 200 13.24 0.66 17.22
N GLU A 201 13.58 0.08 16.08
CA GLU A 201 14.78 0.48 15.33
C GLU A 201 14.66 1.92 14.81
N ILE A 202 13.50 2.39 14.37
CA ILE A 202 13.28 3.80 14.02
C ILE A 202 13.61 4.70 15.20
N LYS A 203 13.10 4.41 16.39
CA LYS A 203 13.39 5.16 17.62
C LYS A 203 14.88 5.15 17.96
N ARG A 204 15.53 4.00 17.83
CA ARG A 204 16.96 3.82 18.14
C ARG A 204 17.88 4.58 17.18
N LEU A 205 17.60 4.53 15.87
CA LEU A 205 18.53 4.98 14.82
C LEU A 205 18.30 6.43 14.39
N PHE A 206 17.07 6.87 14.35
CA PHE A 206 16.71 8.11 13.64
C PHE A 206 16.12 9.18 14.56
N ARG A 207 15.84 8.87 15.83
CA ARG A 207 15.16 9.79 16.73
C ARG A 207 15.96 11.06 16.97
N ASN A 208 15.29 12.20 16.85
CA ASN A 208 15.74 13.49 17.29
C ASN A 208 14.87 13.94 18.49
N LYS A 209 15.46 14.18 19.65
CA LYS A 209 14.71 14.50 20.87
C LYS A 209 13.93 15.81 20.78
N ASN A 210 14.42 16.76 19.98
CA ASN A 210 13.90 18.14 19.92
C ASN A 210 13.29 18.50 18.55
N GLY A 211 13.25 17.57 17.60
CA GLY A 211 12.81 17.82 16.23
C GLY A 211 12.20 16.60 15.56
N PRO A 212 11.96 16.67 14.24
CA PRO A 212 11.52 15.53 13.47
C PRO A 212 12.63 14.48 13.38
N PHE A 213 12.30 13.27 12.94
CA PHE A 213 13.27 12.20 12.78
C PHE A 213 14.30 12.53 11.71
N TYR A 214 15.55 12.17 11.93
CA TYR A 214 16.60 12.29 10.91
C TYR A 214 16.42 11.26 9.80
N ASP A 215 16.77 11.62 8.57
CA ASP A 215 16.67 10.71 7.42
C ASP A 215 17.72 9.60 7.46
N THR A 216 18.89 9.87 8.04
CA THR A 216 20.03 8.95 8.16
C THR A 216 20.17 8.40 9.58
N GLY A 217 20.57 7.14 9.71
CA GLY A 217 20.81 6.50 11.01
C GLY A 217 21.99 7.10 11.75
N ILE A 218 21.98 7.00 13.09
CA ILE A 218 23.09 7.44 13.96
C ILE A 218 24.36 6.60 13.75
N ASP A 219 24.20 5.42 13.19
CA ASP A 219 25.23 4.43 12.88
C ASP A 219 25.80 4.57 11.45
N GLY A 220 25.33 5.57 10.70
CA GLY A 220 25.78 5.85 9.35
C GLY A 220 27.03 6.71 9.26
N GLU A 221 27.32 7.22 8.06
CA GLU A 221 28.42 8.17 7.82
C GLU A 221 28.24 9.44 8.66
N VAL A 222 29.33 9.96 9.16
CA VAL A 222 29.33 11.24 9.92
C VAL A 222 29.15 12.39 8.93
N LEU A 223 27.96 12.97 8.90
CA LEU A 223 27.60 14.09 8.07
C LEU A 223 27.81 15.42 8.80
N LEU A 224 28.11 16.49 8.05
CA LEU A 224 28.17 17.85 8.59
C LEU A 224 26.82 18.26 9.20
N THR A 225 25.71 17.85 8.58
CA THR A 225 24.35 18.05 9.08
C THR A 225 23.50 16.85 8.71
N ARG A 226 22.78 16.29 9.68
CA ARG A 226 21.78 15.25 9.42
C ARG A 226 20.47 15.92 9.00
N ASN A 227 19.99 15.58 7.81
CA ASN A 227 18.73 16.10 7.30
C ASN A 227 17.52 15.42 7.99
N ALA A 228 16.38 16.11 7.99
CA ALA A 228 15.10 15.63 8.51
C ALA A 228 13.98 16.16 7.58
N GLU A 229 13.69 15.42 6.52
CA GLU A 229 12.78 15.83 5.49
C GLU A 229 11.31 15.54 5.86
N GLY A 230 10.41 16.48 5.57
CA GLY A 230 8.96 16.32 5.73
C GLY A 230 8.18 16.46 4.42
N TYR A 231 8.85 16.84 3.33
CA TYR A 231 8.22 17.07 2.04
C TYR A 231 7.82 15.73 1.39
N ASP A 232 6.52 15.60 1.11
CA ASP A 232 5.96 14.49 0.36
C ASP A 232 6.07 14.79 -1.15
N GLY A 233 7.05 14.15 -1.80
CA GLY A 233 7.29 14.29 -3.24
C GLY A 233 6.61 13.19 -4.04
N VAL A 234 7.40 12.44 -4.82
CA VAL A 234 6.92 11.28 -5.60
C VAL A 234 6.60 10.07 -4.70
N GLU A 235 7.17 10.06 -3.51
CA GLU A 235 6.86 9.13 -2.43
C GLU A 235 6.67 9.89 -1.11
N PRO A 236 5.94 9.33 -0.13
CA PRO A 236 5.81 9.92 1.20
C PRO A 236 7.18 10.06 1.86
N SER A 237 7.43 11.20 2.51
CA SER A 237 8.66 11.40 3.29
C SER A 237 8.79 10.39 4.43
N GLY A 238 10.03 10.18 4.89
CA GLY A 238 10.29 9.34 6.04
C GLY A 238 9.51 9.80 7.29
N ASN A 239 9.47 11.11 7.55
CA ASN A 239 8.74 11.69 8.67
C ASN A 239 7.22 11.55 8.55
N SER A 240 6.64 11.73 7.35
CA SER A 240 5.21 11.49 7.11
C SER A 240 4.85 10.03 7.38
N SER A 241 5.68 9.11 6.89
CA SER A 241 5.46 7.67 7.05
C SER A 241 5.59 7.22 8.50
N VAL A 242 6.61 7.71 9.23
CA VAL A 242 6.78 7.43 10.67
C VAL A 242 5.56 7.91 11.46
N THR A 243 5.10 9.12 11.17
CA THR A 243 3.93 9.69 11.87
C THR A 243 2.70 8.80 11.70
N ASN A 244 2.40 8.37 10.45
CA ASN A 244 1.27 7.48 10.17
C ASN A 244 1.42 6.11 10.88
N VAL A 245 2.61 5.53 10.86
CA VAL A 245 2.89 4.26 11.52
C VAL A 245 2.73 4.37 13.03
N PHE A 246 3.30 5.40 13.65
CA PHE A 246 3.28 5.58 15.10
C PHE A 246 1.86 5.83 15.63
N LEU A 247 1.05 6.58 14.89
CA LEU A 247 -0.36 6.76 15.22
C LEU A 247 -1.15 5.44 15.15
N ARG A 248 -0.92 4.63 14.11
CA ARG A 248 -1.54 3.29 14.04
C ARG A 248 -1.10 2.39 15.18
N LEU A 249 0.19 2.32 15.49
CA LEU A 249 0.72 1.53 16.61
C LEU A 249 0.13 1.99 17.95
N ASN A 250 0.01 3.30 18.17
CA ASN A 250 -0.66 3.82 19.35
C ASN A 250 -2.12 3.37 19.44
N SER A 251 -2.86 3.35 18.31
CA SER A 251 -4.25 2.85 18.27
C SER A 251 -4.36 1.34 18.54
N TYR A 252 -3.30 0.56 18.34
CA TYR A 252 -3.24 -0.84 18.79
C TYR A 252 -2.94 -0.99 20.30
N GLY A 253 -2.85 0.12 21.02
CA GLY A 253 -2.63 0.14 22.47
C GLY A 253 -1.16 0.06 22.88
N LEU A 254 -0.24 0.30 21.94
CA LEU A 254 1.18 0.37 22.25
C LEU A 254 1.56 1.70 22.93
N GLU A 255 2.82 1.83 23.34
CA GLU A 255 3.36 2.93 24.14
C GLU A 255 2.88 4.33 23.71
N SER A 256 2.48 5.17 24.67
CA SER A 256 2.11 6.59 24.44
C SER A 256 3.23 7.40 23.78
N GLU A 257 4.48 6.97 23.90
CA GLU A 257 5.63 7.59 23.28
C GLU A 257 5.52 7.66 21.73
N PHE A 258 4.86 6.68 21.09
CA PHE A 258 4.57 6.74 19.66
C PHE A 258 3.68 7.93 19.29
N PHE A 259 2.66 8.19 20.10
CA PHE A 259 1.79 9.36 19.90
C PHE A 259 2.55 10.67 20.13
N GLU A 260 3.36 10.75 21.19
CA GLU A 260 4.17 11.93 21.52
C GLU A 260 5.17 12.27 20.43
N ASP A 261 5.83 11.24 19.87
CA ASP A 261 6.77 11.39 18.76
C ASP A 261 6.06 11.87 17.48
N ALA A 262 4.87 11.34 17.14
CA ALA A 262 4.06 11.82 16.02
C ALA A 262 3.64 13.28 16.23
N GLN A 263 3.17 13.65 17.43
CA GLN A 263 2.80 15.02 17.76
C GLN A 263 4.00 15.99 17.68
N ARG A 264 5.20 15.55 18.03
CA ARG A 264 6.43 16.34 17.89
C ARG A 264 6.71 16.63 16.39
N VAL A 265 6.58 15.64 15.52
CA VAL A 265 6.76 15.82 14.07
C VAL A 265 5.74 16.83 13.53
N PHE A 266 4.45 16.70 13.88
CA PHE A 266 3.42 17.65 13.47
C PHE A 266 3.76 19.08 13.90
N ARG A 267 4.16 19.30 15.15
CA ARG A 267 4.55 20.63 15.64
C ARG A 267 5.70 21.24 14.83
N CYS A 268 6.67 20.43 14.42
CA CYS A 268 7.80 20.91 13.63
C CYS A 268 7.40 21.37 12.22
N PHE A 269 6.48 20.65 11.57
CA PHE A 269 6.08 20.94 10.19
C PHE A 269 4.80 21.77 10.05
N SER A 270 4.01 21.93 11.11
CA SER A 270 2.75 22.67 11.07
C SER A 270 2.85 24.12 10.53
N PRO A 271 3.93 24.89 10.74
CA PRO A 271 4.04 26.23 10.15
C PRO A 271 4.01 26.23 8.63
N MET A 272 4.37 25.10 7.98
CA MET A 272 4.42 24.96 6.53
C MET A 272 3.10 24.48 5.93
N PHE A 273 2.19 23.90 6.70
CA PHE A 273 0.93 23.33 6.20
C PHE A 273 0.04 24.36 5.52
N ASN A 274 -0.05 25.57 6.06
CA ASN A 274 -0.84 26.66 5.46
C ASN A 274 -0.21 27.24 4.19
N GLN A 275 1.10 27.12 4.04
CA GLN A 275 1.84 27.70 2.92
C GLN A 275 1.95 26.73 1.74
N ALA A 276 2.11 25.43 2.01
CA ALA A 276 2.38 24.40 1.01
C ALA A 276 1.75 23.05 1.39
N GLY A 277 0.47 23.04 1.80
CA GLY A 277 -0.22 21.83 2.29
C GLY A 277 -0.15 20.64 1.33
N ILE A 278 -0.18 20.89 0.01
CA ILE A 278 -0.05 19.86 -1.01
C ILE A 278 1.29 19.10 -0.92
N SER A 279 2.30 19.72 -0.36
CA SER A 279 3.63 19.13 -0.15
C SER A 279 3.71 18.24 1.10
N PHE A 280 2.61 18.08 1.83
CA PHE A 280 2.53 17.33 3.08
C PHE A 280 1.29 16.41 3.12
N CYS A 281 0.81 15.95 1.97
CA CYS A 281 -0.44 15.19 1.88
C CYS A 281 -0.46 13.93 2.75
N SER A 282 0.64 13.19 2.80
CA SER A 282 0.74 11.98 3.63
C SER A 282 0.79 12.33 5.12
N MET A 283 1.50 13.41 5.49
CA MET A 283 1.55 13.89 6.87
C MET A 283 0.19 14.42 7.33
N LEU A 284 -0.52 15.17 6.48
CA LEU A 284 -1.88 15.67 6.75
C LEU A 284 -2.89 14.52 6.87
N SER A 285 -2.71 13.41 6.13
CA SER A 285 -3.53 12.20 6.31
C SER A 285 -3.35 11.61 7.72
N GLY A 286 -2.13 11.58 8.22
CA GLY A 286 -1.84 11.18 9.60
C GLY A 286 -2.44 12.14 10.64
N LEU A 287 -2.36 13.45 10.38
CA LEU A 287 -2.99 14.45 11.25
C LEU A 287 -4.51 14.27 11.27
N HIS A 288 -5.14 14.06 10.13
CA HIS A 288 -6.56 13.76 10.03
C HIS A 288 -6.94 12.49 10.82
N PHE A 289 -6.16 11.40 10.67
CA PHE A 289 -6.34 10.18 11.44
C PHE A 289 -6.31 10.45 12.95
N SER A 290 -5.32 11.22 13.42
CA SER A 290 -5.19 11.58 14.84
C SER A 290 -6.35 12.42 15.36
N LEU A 291 -6.79 13.42 14.57
CA LEU A 291 -7.88 14.34 14.99
C LEU A 291 -9.28 13.73 14.90
N SER A 292 -9.48 12.76 14.01
CA SER A 292 -10.77 12.08 13.84
C SER A 292 -11.12 11.14 15.00
N GLY A 293 -10.16 10.81 15.87
CA GLY A 293 -10.32 9.75 16.86
C GLY A 293 -10.54 8.42 16.17
N PRO A 294 -9.46 7.70 15.80
CA PRO A 294 -9.58 6.47 15.04
C PRO A 294 -10.44 5.42 15.75
N LYS A 295 -11.17 4.62 14.97
CA LYS A 295 -11.87 3.45 15.46
C LYS A 295 -10.92 2.28 15.61
N GLU A 296 -11.07 1.58 16.72
CA GLU A 296 -10.29 0.42 17.09
C GLU A 296 -11.23 -0.78 17.10
N VAL A 297 -11.09 -1.68 16.14
CA VAL A 297 -11.99 -2.81 15.93
C VAL A 297 -11.26 -4.11 16.24
N VAL A 298 -11.84 -4.95 17.09
CA VAL A 298 -11.35 -6.32 17.34
C VAL A 298 -12.45 -7.28 16.97
N ILE A 299 -12.15 -8.22 16.10
CA ILE A 299 -13.01 -9.38 15.84
C ILE A 299 -12.43 -10.59 16.58
N SER A 300 -13.24 -11.22 17.40
CA SER A 300 -12.88 -12.47 18.09
C SER A 300 -13.72 -13.60 17.55
N GLY A 301 -13.06 -14.65 17.05
CA GLY A 301 -13.74 -15.73 16.35
C GLY A 301 -12.83 -16.87 15.95
N ARG A 302 -13.36 -17.82 15.18
CA ARG A 302 -12.62 -18.93 14.59
C ARG A 302 -12.43 -18.71 13.12
N ARG A 303 -11.20 -18.85 12.62
CA ARG A 303 -10.92 -18.75 11.19
C ARG A 303 -11.75 -19.75 10.39
N GLY A 304 -12.31 -19.30 9.27
CA GLY A 304 -13.15 -20.12 8.39
C GLY A 304 -14.58 -20.35 8.90
N ASP A 305 -14.92 -19.87 10.09
CA ASP A 305 -16.29 -19.91 10.59
C ASP A 305 -17.13 -18.81 9.92
N ALA A 306 -18.33 -19.16 9.46
CA ALA A 306 -19.17 -18.26 8.65
C ALA A 306 -19.50 -16.93 9.36
N GLU A 307 -19.78 -16.96 10.67
CA GLU A 307 -20.04 -15.73 11.44
C GLU A 307 -18.78 -14.85 11.52
N THR A 308 -17.61 -15.45 11.76
CA THR A 308 -16.32 -14.73 11.82
C THR A 308 -15.99 -14.08 10.49
N GLU A 309 -16.08 -14.85 9.39
CA GLU A 309 -15.77 -14.35 8.05
C GLU A 309 -16.75 -13.25 7.60
N ALA A 310 -18.02 -13.33 8.02
CA ALA A 310 -19.01 -12.29 7.74
C ALA A 310 -18.64 -10.96 8.41
N LEU A 311 -18.21 -10.97 9.69
CA LEU A 311 -17.78 -9.78 10.41
C LEU A 311 -16.50 -9.18 9.81
N LEU A 312 -15.50 -10.04 9.48
CA LEU A 312 -14.27 -9.61 8.82
C LEU A 312 -14.51 -9.02 7.43
N SER A 313 -15.45 -9.62 6.68
CA SER A 313 -15.85 -9.14 5.36
C SER A 313 -16.53 -7.78 5.44
N GLU A 314 -17.35 -7.53 6.47
CA GLU A 314 -18.05 -6.25 6.63
C GLU A 314 -17.08 -5.09 6.79
N ILE A 315 -16.01 -5.22 7.59
CA ILE A 315 -14.98 -4.19 7.75
C ILE A 315 -14.29 -3.85 6.42
N ARG A 316 -14.24 -4.80 5.47
CA ARG A 316 -13.55 -4.67 4.18
C ARG A 316 -14.43 -4.10 3.06
N LYS A 317 -15.75 -4.00 3.25
CA LYS A 317 -16.69 -3.55 2.21
C LYS A 317 -16.58 -2.07 1.89
N GLU A 318 -16.32 -1.27 2.88
CA GLU A 318 -16.29 0.18 2.75
C GLU A 318 -14.90 0.74 3.10
N PHE A 319 -14.67 1.98 2.70
CA PHE A 319 -13.41 2.67 2.95
C PHE A 319 -13.42 3.30 4.35
N HIS A 320 -12.74 2.67 5.29
CA HIS A 320 -12.59 3.13 6.67
C HIS A 320 -11.14 3.58 6.96
N PRO A 321 -10.69 4.75 6.45
CA PRO A 321 -9.30 5.18 6.54
C PRO A 321 -8.81 5.43 7.97
N ASN A 322 -9.73 5.75 8.87
CA ASN A 322 -9.44 6.07 10.27
C ASN A 322 -9.80 4.90 11.20
N THR A 323 -9.49 3.67 10.77
CA THR A 323 -9.77 2.46 11.54
C THR A 323 -8.53 1.58 11.59
N VAL A 324 -8.24 0.98 12.74
CA VAL A 324 -7.30 -0.13 12.90
C VAL A 324 -8.09 -1.39 13.27
N THR A 325 -7.64 -2.53 12.76
CA THR A 325 -8.35 -3.80 12.97
C THR A 325 -7.44 -4.88 13.53
N ALA A 326 -7.92 -5.59 14.55
CA ALA A 326 -7.25 -6.75 15.10
C ALA A 326 -8.17 -7.98 15.06
N PHE A 327 -7.58 -9.15 14.96
CA PHE A 327 -8.28 -10.43 15.04
C PHE A 327 -7.72 -11.26 16.18
N LEU A 328 -8.60 -11.76 17.03
CA LEU A 328 -8.28 -12.67 18.13
C LEU A 328 -8.89 -14.02 17.83
N GLU A 329 -8.05 -15.00 17.51
CA GLU A 329 -8.49 -16.36 17.21
C GLU A 329 -8.86 -17.12 18.48
N ASP A 330 -10.00 -17.82 18.48
CA ASP A 330 -10.43 -18.64 19.62
C ASP A 330 -9.46 -19.81 19.82
N GLY A 331 -8.86 -19.89 20.99
CA GLY A 331 -7.96 -20.97 21.41
C GLY A 331 -6.47 -20.69 21.21
N ASP A 332 -6.00 -20.30 20.03
CA ASP A 332 -4.57 -19.99 19.76
C ASP A 332 -4.34 -18.48 19.60
N ASN A 333 -4.37 -17.77 20.70
CA ASN A 333 -4.32 -16.31 20.73
C ASN A 333 -3.14 -15.73 21.54
N LYS A 334 -2.36 -16.57 22.18
CA LYS A 334 -1.32 -16.14 23.14
C LYS A 334 -0.38 -15.09 22.58
N LEU A 335 0.15 -15.29 21.36
CA LEU A 335 1.05 -14.34 20.74
C LEU A 335 0.33 -13.02 20.42
N THR A 336 -0.91 -13.10 19.91
CA THR A 336 -1.70 -11.90 19.58
C THR A 336 -1.97 -11.07 20.84
N GLU A 337 -2.41 -11.67 21.94
CA GLU A 337 -2.66 -10.97 23.19
C GLU A 337 -1.40 -10.37 23.82
N GLU A 338 -0.25 -11.02 23.63
CA GLU A 338 1.04 -10.55 24.14
C GLU A 338 1.52 -9.30 23.42
N ILE A 339 1.37 -9.23 22.09
CA ILE A 339 1.98 -8.17 21.29
C ILE A 339 0.99 -7.10 20.81
N ILE A 340 -0.33 -7.35 20.89
CA ILE A 340 -1.39 -6.42 20.47
C ILE A 340 -2.31 -6.13 21.68
N PRO A 341 -1.98 -5.12 22.51
CA PRO A 341 -2.77 -4.81 23.71
C PRO A 341 -4.25 -4.55 23.40
N LEU A 342 -4.56 -4.00 22.23
CA LEU A 342 -5.94 -3.79 21.77
C LEU A 342 -6.75 -5.10 21.73
N ALA A 343 -6.15 -6.23 21.41
CA ALA A 343 -6.85 -7.52 21.34
C ALA A 343 -7.02 -8.18 22.73
N SER A 344 -6.22 -7.80 23.72
CA SER A 344 -6.20 -8.42 25.03
C SER A 344 -7.53 -8.26 25.78
N GLY A 345 -8.01 -9.37 26.39
CA GLY A 345 -9.24 -9.38 27.19
C GLY A 345 -10.54 -9.22 26.40
N ARG A 346 -10.52 -9.48 25.09
CA ARG A 346 -11.69 -9.42 24.20
C ARG A 346 -12.03 -10.79 23.59
N PRO A 347 -12.48 -11.77 24.38
CA PRO A 347 -12.77 -13.13 23.89
C PRO A 347 -14.06 -13.18 23.08
N MET A 348 -14.29 -14.33 22.43
CA MET A 348 -15.63 -14.67 21.94
C MET A 348 -16.63 -14.69 23.11
N LEU A 349 -17.83 -14.14 22.91
CA LEU A 349 -18.89 -14.17 23.90
C LEU A 349 -19.95 -15.22 23.52
N ASN A 350 -20.38 -16.02 24.49
CA ASN A 350 -21.41 -17.05 24.32
C ASN A 350 -21.09 -18.07 23.19
N GLY A 351 -19.81 -18.29 22.87
CA GLY A 351 -19.38 -19.18 21.80
C GLY A 351 -19.64 -18.67 20.39
N ARG A 352 -19.94 -17.36 20.22
CA ARG A 352 -20.23 -16.71 18.95
C ARG A 352 -19.13 -15.75 18.56
N ALA A 353 -18.91 -15.55 17.25
CA ALA A 353 -18.06 -14.48 16.75
C ALA A 353 -18.51 -13.15 17.33
N THR A 354 -17.55 -12.34 17.78
CA THR A 354 -17.84 -11.11 18.54
C THR A 354 -16.99 -9.97 18.00
N ALA A 355 -17.61 -8.84 17.68
CA ALA A 355 -16.96 -7.61 17.31
C ALA A 355 -16.96 -6.60 18.47
N TYR A 356 -15.80 -6.03 18.75
CA TYR A 356 -15.56 -4.97 19.71
C TYR A 356 -15.18 -3.71 18.95
N VAL A 357 -15.87 -2.60 19.17
CA VAL A 357 -15.56 -1.31 18.54
C VAL A 357 -15.35 -0.28 19.62
N CYS A 358 -14.15 0.29 19.65
CA CYS A 358 -13.77 1.37 20.55
C CYS A 358 -13.41 2.62 19.75
N GLN A 359 -13.57 3.79 20.37
CA GLN A 359 -13.13 5.07 19.83
C GLN A 359 -12.90 6.03 20.99
N ASN A 360 -11.82 6.83 20.94
CA ASN A 360 -11.48 7.80 21.99
C ASN A 360 -11.48 7.17 23.41
N GLN A 361 -10.88 6.00 23.56
CA GLN A 361 -10.79 5.23 24.82
C GLN A 361 -12.13 4.76 25.40
N ALA A 362 -13.22 4.87 24.63
CA ALA A 362 -14.53 4.36 25.03
C ALA A 362 -14.96 3.23 24.10
N CYS A 363 -15.37 2.09 24.66
CA CYS A 363 -15.84 0.93 23.90
C CYS A 363 -17.38 0.85 23.94
N ARG A 364 -17.97 0.47 22.81
CA ARG A 364 -19.39 0.10 22.73
C ARG A 364 -19.61 -1.31 23.28
N LEU A 365 -20.87 -1.66 23.51
CA LEU A 365 -21.21 -3.04 23.80
C LEU A 365 -20.77 -3.93 22.64
N PRO A 366 -20.19 -5.11 22.92
CA PRO A 366 -19.82 -6.07 21.88
C PRO A 366 -21.04 -6.52 21.08
N VAL A 367 -20.85 -6.72 19.78
CA VAL A 367 -21.93 -7.11 18.86
C VAL A 367 -21.58 -8.42 18.13
N HIS A 368 -22.62 -9.09 17.59
CA HIS A 368 -22.48 -10.42 16.98
C HIS A 368 -22.96 -10.50 15.53
N THR A 369 -23.59 -9.43 15.01
CA THR A 369 -24.15 -9.42 13.66
C THR A 369 -23.48 -8.38 12.79
N VAL A 370 -23.56 -8.60 11.48
CA VAL A 370 -23.03 -7.69 10.47
C VAL A 370 -23.74 -6.34 10.52
N GLU A 371 -25.03 -6.34 10.73
CA GLU A 371 -25.87 -5.13 10.80
C GLU A 371 -25.45 -4.25 11.98
N GLU A 372 -25.32 -4.84 13.17
CA GLU A 372 -24.88 -4.11 14.37
C GLU A 372 -23.45 -3.57 14.20
N LEU A 373 -22.54 -4.37 13.61
CA LEU A 373 -21.17 -3.92 13.35
C LEU A 373 -21.14 -2.73 12.36
N ARG A 374 -21.93 -2.79 11.29
CA ARG A 374 -22.06 -1.69 10.33
C ARG A 374 -22.53 -0.40 11.00
N GLU A 375 -23.57 -0.46 11.82
CA GLU A 375 -24.05 0.70 12.58
C GLU A 375 -22.95 1.31 13.45
N LEU A 376 -22.10 0.49 14.08
CA LEU A 376 -20.97 0.95 14.88
C LEU A 376 -19.85 1.55 14.02
N LEU A 377 -19.61 1.01 12.82
CA LEU A 377 -18.60 1.54 11.89
C LEU A 377 -19.05 2.88 11.30
N ASP A 378 -20.34 3.07 11.01
CA ASP A 378 -20.89 4.28 10.41
C ASP A 378 -21.13 5.41 11.45
N SER A 379 -21.39 5.04 12.71
CA SER A 379 -21.64 6.02 13.76
C SER A 379 -20.37 6.80 14.11
N SER A 380 -20.44 8.14 14.14
CA SER A 380 -19.43 8.96 14.81
C SER A 380 -19.76 9.06 16.31
N TYR A 381 -18.75 8.87 17.18
CA TYR A 381 -18.96 8.97 18.64
C TYR A 381 -19.31 10.38 19.11
N PHE A 382 -18.95 11.41 18.34
CA PHE A 382 -19.20 12.82 18.66
C PHE A 382 -19.55 13.59 17.37
N GLN A 383 -20.85 13.71 17.08
CA GLN A 383 -21.35 14.93 16.46
C GLN A 383 -21.76 15.82 17.64
N ASN A 384 -20.81 16.68 18.10
CA ASN A 384 -21.13 17.94 18.79
C ASN A 384 -19.86 18.80 18.86
#